data_3462cfa452ce5bd36943cad401f68a94
#
_entry.id   3462cfa452ce5bd36943cad401f68a94
#
_cell.length_a   1.000
_cell.length_b   1.000
_cell.length_c   1.000
_cell.angle_alpha   90.00
_cell.angle_beta   90.00
_cell.angle_gamma   90.00
#
_symmetry.space_group_name_H-M   'P 1'
#
loop_
_entity.id
_entity.type
_entity.pdbx_description
1 polymer ?
#
loop_
_entity_poly.entity_id
_entity_poly.type
_entity_poly.pdbx_seq_one_letter_code
_entity_poly.pdbx_strand_id
1 'polypeptide(L)'
;PCSAGAAHMSHSTSSRSSAQTHPGHKRNQNQDSLHMDDGHGLWVVADGMGGHHGGEIASAIACEEIPEQISQGADIEAALRAAHQKIVARGVAQPELRGMGTTVVVVREQGNEYEIAWSGDSRIYRWRKGKLVQRSEDHSIVQRMLKSGLLSEQQAKTHPHQHVISSCLGSTSADGLEIGYQRDSWEKDDWLLLCSDGL
;
A
#
# COMPACT_ATOMS: atom_id res chain seq x y z
N PRO A 1 -2.82 -52.13 -15.91
CA PRO A 1 -3.33 -51.17 -14.93
C PRO A 1 -2.89 -49.79 -15.34
N CYS A 2 -3.86 -49.03 -15.91
CA CYS A 2 -3.66 -47.65 -16.33
C CYS A 2 -3.89 -46.75 -15.13
N SER A 3 -2.86 -46.04 -14.71
CA SER A 3 -3.00 -44.95 -13.73
C SER A 3 -3.60 -43.73 -14.42
N ALA A 4 -4.80 -43.40 -14.05
CA ALA A 4 -5.44 -42.17 -14.46
C ALA A 4 -4.76 -40.97 -13.70
N GLY A 5 -4.01 -40.16 -14.43
CA GLY A 5 -3.49 -38.90 -13.93
C GLY A 5 -4.65 -37.95 -13.76
N ALA A 6 -4.92 -37.52 -12.54
CA ALA A 6 -5.83 -36.44 -12.27
C ALA A 6 -5.23 -35.14 -12.81
N ALA A 7 -5.82 -34.60 -13.87
CA ALA A 7 -5.51 -33.27 -14.32
C ALA A 7 -6.05 -32.27 -13.29
N HIS A 8 -5.14 -31.64 -12.55
CA HIS A 8 -5.47 -30.46 -11.77
C HIS A 8 -5.85 -29.35 -12.74
N MET A 9 -7.15 -29.12 -12.90
CA MET A 9 -7.66 -27.91 -13.53
C MET A 9 -7.39 -26.76 -12.54
N SER A 10 -6.33 -26.01 -12.77
CA SER A 10 -6.13 -24.72 -12.12
C SER A 10 -7.24 -23.80 -12.63
N HIS A 11 -8.23 -23.54 -11.82
CA HIS A 11 -9.13 -22.43 -12.05
C HIS A 11 -8.33 -21.15 -11.79
N SER A 12 -7.80 -20.57 -12.84
CA SER A 12 -7.31 -19.20 -12.83
C SER A 12 -8.53 -18.29 -12.63
N THR A 13 -8.83 -17.96 -11.39
CA THR A 13 -9.73 -16.86 -11.08
C THR A 13 -8.94 -15.59 -11.39
N SER A 14 -9.10 -15.03 -12.59
CA SER A 14 -8.54 -13.72 -12.88
C SER A 14 -9.39 -12.69 -12.14
N SER A 15 -8.80 -12.04 -11.13
CA SER A 15 -9.41 -10.89 -10.49
C SER A 15 -9.60 -9.76 -11.49
N ARG A 16 -10.64 -8.96 -11.30
CA ARG A 16 -10.90 -7.76 -12.12
C ARG A 16 -10.82 -6.54 -11.21
N SER A 17 -10.17 -5.50 -11.68
CA SER A 17 -10.05 -4.27 -10.93
C SER A 17 -10.63 -3.07 -11.67
N SER A 18 -10.92 -2.03 -10.93
CA SER A 18 -11.18 -0.69 -11.45
C SER A 18 -10.60 0.32 -10.47
N ALA A 19 -10.12 1.45 -10.97
CA ALA A 19 -9.56 2.50 -10.14
C ALA A 19 -10.01 3.87 -10.60
N GLN A 20 -9.99 4.81 -9.64
CA GLN A 20 -10.23 6.21 -9.89
C GLN A 20 -9.30 7.02 -8.99
N THR A 21 -8.76 8.12 -9.51
CA THR A 21 -8.00 9.09 -8.73
C THR A 21 -8.46 10.50 -9.08
N HIS A 22 -8.43 11.41 -8.08
CA HIS A 22 -8.86 12.79 -8.25
C HIS A 22 -8.13 13.69 -7.24
N PRO A 23 -7.62 14.87 -7.62
CA PRO A 23 -6.89 15.77 -6.71
C PRO A 23 -7.73 16.34 -5.56
N GLY A 24 -9.04 16.05 -5.53
CA GLY A 24 -9.97 16.65 -4.58
C GLY A 24 -10.30 18.11 -4.94
N HIS A 25 -10.93 18.82 -3.98
CA HIS A 25 -11.38 20.21 -4.20
C HIS A 25 -10.39 21.24 -3.63
N LYS A 26 -9.38 20.82 -2.90
CA LYS A 26 -8.46 21.71 -2.18
C LYS A 26 -7.07 21.81 -2.80
N ARG A 27 -6.63 20.74 -3.51
CA ARG A 27 -5.29 20.68 -4.10
C ARG A 27 -5.34 20.98 -5.60
N ASN A 28 -4.35 21.67 -6.13
CA ASN A 28 -4.21 21.93 -7.57
C ASN A 28 -3.53 20.77 -8.31
N GLN A 29 -2.90 19.86 -7.58
CA GLN A 29 -2.16 18.71 -8.12
C GLN A 29 -2.58 17.44 -7.41
N ASN A 30 -2.68 16.37 -8.17
CA ASN A 30 -2.86 15.04 -7.65
C ASN A 30 -1.50 14.46 -7.26
N GLN A 31 -1.32 14.13 -5.98
CA GLN A 31 -0.10 13.51 -5.46
C GLN A 31 -0.26 11.99 -5.30
N ASP A 32 -1.46 11.46 -5.55
CA ASP A 32 -1.71 10.04 -5.57
C ASP A 32 -1.25 9.43 -6.89
N SER A 33 -0.70 8.24 -6.82
CA SER A 33 -0.39 7.39 -7.96
C SER A 33 -0.96 5.99 -7.75
N LEU A 34 -1.26 5.31 -8.85
CA LEU A 34 -1.76 3.95 -8.80
C LEU A 34 -1.14 3.09 -9.91
N HIS A 35 -1.00 1.80 -9.64
CA HIS A 35 -0.65 0.79 -10.61
C HIS A 35 -1.68 -0.33 -10.58
N MET A 36 -2.13 -0.78 -11.75
CA MET A 36 -3.10 -1.85 -11.91
C MET A 36 -2.62 -2.83 -12.97
N ASP A 37 -2.44 -4.08 -12.60
CA ASP A 37 -2.09 -5.16 -13.51
C ASP A 37 -2.89 -6.42 -13.17
N ASP A 38 -4.07 -6.55 -13.76
CA ASP A 38 -4.93 -7.70 -13.59
C ASP A 38 -4.30 -9.00 -14.16
N GLY A 39 -3.41 -8.86 -15.17
CA GLY A 39 -2.74 -9.99 -15.81
C GLY A 39 -1.72 -10.66 -14.91
N HIS A 40 -1.04 -9.89 -14.06
CA HIS A 40 -0.06 -10.38 -13.09
C HIS A 40 -0.57 -10.34 -11.65
N GLY A 41 -1.83 -9.90 -11.44
CA GLY A 41 -2.43 -9.85 -10.12
C GLY A 41 -1.73 -8.89 -9.16
N LEU A 42 -1.41 -7.68 -9.62
CA LEU A 42 -0.67 -6.69 -8.85
C LEU A 42 -1.35 -5.33 -8.87
N TRP A 43 -1.65 -4.80 -7.69
CA TRP A 43 -2.27 -3.49 -7.52
C TRP A 43 -1.54 -2.68 -6.45
N VAL A 44 -1.26 -1.42 -6.76
CA VAL A 44 -0.57 -0.48 -5.88
C VAL A 44 -1.35 0.82 -5.83
N VAL A 45 -1.53 1.37 -4.63
CA VAL A 45 -1.98 2.75 -4.41
C VAL A 45 -0.97 3.44 -3.52
N ALA A 46 -0.54 4.63 -3.91
CA ALA A 46 0.46 5.43 -3.22
C ALA A 46 -0.02 6.87 -3.10
N ASP A 47 -0.08 7.42 -1.88
CA ASP A 47 -0.42 8.81 -1.59
C ASP A 47 0.87 9.58 -1.25
N GLY A 48 1.23 10.48 -2.14
CA GLY A 48 2.48 11.23 -2.06
C GLY A 48 2.39 12.41 -1.10
N MET A 49 3.46 12.62 -0.34
CA MET A 49 3.61 13.73 0.58
C MET A 49 4.95 14.43 0.39
N GLY A 50 4.96 15.73 0.62
CA GLY A 50 6.15 16.58 0.51
C GLY A 50 5.85 17.93 -0.10
N GLY A 51 6.71 18.91 0.17
CA GLY A 51 6.57 20.26 -0.40
C GLY A 51 6.76 20.27 -1.92
N HIS A 52 6.18 21.28 -2.60
CA HIS A 52 6.26 21.46 -4.04
C HIS A 52 5.75 20.23 -4.82
N HIS A 53 6.60 19.59 -5.64
CA HIS A 53 6.28 18.40 -6.43
C HIS A 53 6.78 17.08 -5.81
N GLY A 54 7.29 17.10 -4.57
CA GLY A 54 7.94 15.93 -3.99
C GLY A 54 7.02 14.74 -3.81
N GLY A 55 5.77 14.96 -3.38
CA GLY A 55 4.79 13.89 -3.19
C GLY A 55 4.44 13.16 -4.49
N GLU A 56 4.15 13.90 -5.56
CA GLU A 56 3.86 13.34 -6.88
C GLU A 56 5.01 12.46 -7.41
N ILE A 57 6.25 12.91 -7.22
CA ILE A 57 7.43 12.17 -7.64
C ILE A 57 7.61 10.90 -6.79
N ALA A 58 7.40 10.99 -5.48
CA ALA A 58 7.56 9.85 -4.59
C ALA A 58 6.53 8.75 -4.85
N SER A 59 5.25 9.11 -5.02
CA SER A 59 4.19 8.16 -5.33
C SER A 59 4.38 7.52 -6.72
N ALA A 60 4.83 8.29 -7.71
CA ALA A 60 5.15 7.77 -9.04
C ALA A 60 6.31 6.75 -8.97
N ILE A 61 7.40 7.07 -8.26
CA ILE A 61 8.53 6.13 -8.06
C ILE A 61 8.04 4.83 -7.41
N ALA A 62 7.16 4.89 -6.41
CA ALA A 62 6.64 3.69 -5.77
C ALA A 62 5.83 2.82 -6.74
N CYS A 63 4.95 3.44 -7.53
CA CYS A 63 4.11 2.73 -8.52
C CYS A 63 4.88 2.20 -9.72
N GLU A 64 6.10 2.69 -10.00
CA GLU A 64 7.00 2.17 -11.03
C GLU A 64 7.91 1.07 -10.47
N GLU A 65 8.59 1.33 -9.36
CA GLU A 65 9.62 0.46 -8.81
C GLU A 65 9.07 -0.84 -8.23
N ILE A 66 7.94 -0.79 -7.49
CA ILE A 66 7.38 -1.98 -6.87
C ILE A 66 7.02 -3.05 -7.91
N PRO A 67 6.27 -2.75 -9.00
CA PRO A 67 6.01 -3.72 -10.05
C PRO A 67 7.28 -4.23 -10.74
N GLU A 68 8.25 -3.35 -10.98
CA GLU A 68 9.53 -3.73 -11.60
C GLU A 68 10.28 -4.77 -10.76
N GLN A 69 10.43 -4.54 -9.46
CA GLN A 69 11.10 -5.45 -8.54
C GLN A 69 10.37 -6.79 -8.43
N ILE A 70 9.03 -6.76 -8.35
CA ILE A 70 8.22 -7.99 -8.31
C ILE A 70 8.36 -8.78 -9.61
N SER A 71 8.40 -8.13 -10.76
CA SER A 71 8.62 -8.79 -12.06
C SER A 71 9.99 -9.46 -12.17
N GLN A 72 10.98 -8.93 -11.47
CA GLN A 72 12.34 -9.49 -11.35
C GLN A 72 12.46 -10.60 -10.30
N GLY A 73 11.35 -10.95 -9.63
CA GLY A 73 11.30 -12.05 -8.67
C GLY A 73 11.50 -11.66 -7.21
N ALA A 74 11.51 -10.36 -6.89
CA ALA A 74 11.52 -9.92 -5.49
C ALA A 74 10.21 -10.28 -4.78
N ASP A 75 10.29 -10.51 -3.47
CA ASP A 75 9.10 -10.54 -2.63
C ASP A 75 8.53 -9.12 -2.42
N ILE A 76 7.29 -9.06 -1.92
CA ILE A 76 6.57 -7.79 -1.80
C ILE A 76 7.25 -6.82 -0.82
N GLU A 77 7.86 -7.32 0.27
CA GLU A 77 8.56 -6.48 1.24
C GLU A 77 9.88 -5.94 0.67
N ALA A 78 10.64 -6.77 -0.04
CA ALA A 78 11.87 -6.35 -0.72
C ALA A 78 11.58 -5.28 -1.77
N ALA A 79 10.47 -5.41 -2.52
CA ALA A 79 10.04 -4.42 -3.50
C ALA A 79 9.71 -3.06 -2.85
N LEU A 80 9.02 -3.05 -1.70
CA LEU A 80 8.75 -1.82 -0.95
C LEU A 80 10.05 -1.17 -0.45
N ARG A 81 11.01 -1.98 0.03
CA ARG A 81 12.33 -1.47 0.48
C ARG A 81 13.13 -0.88 -0.68
N ALA A 82 13.11 -1.49 -1.85
CA ALA A 82 13.76 -0.97 -3.05
C ALA A 82 13.16 0.39 -3.46
N ALA A 83 11.83 0.50 -3.50
CA ALA A 83 11.14 1.76 -3.76
C ALA A 83 11.50 2.84 -2.73
N HIS A 84 11.53 2.49 -1.43
CA HIS A 84 11.97 3.40 -0.37
C HIS A 84 13.39 3.93 -0.63
N GLN A 85 14.34 3.05 -0.95
CA GLN A 85 15.73 3.45 -1.22
C GLN A 85 15.84 4.36 -2.43
N LYS A 86 15.07 4.09 -3.49
CA LYS A 86 15.03 4.91 -4.71
C LYS A 86 14.49 6.32 -4.43
N ILE A 87 13.43 6.43 -3.60
CA ILE A 87 12.87 7.72 -3.18
C ILE A 87 13.89 8.50 -2.35
N VAL A 88 14.53 7.87 -1.35
CA VAL A 88 15.57 8.50 -0.53
C VAL A 88 16.73 8.99 -1.40
N ALA A 89 17.23 8.14 -2.29
CA ALA A 89 18.33 8.49 -3.21
C ALA A 89 17.98 9.67 -4.11
N ARG A 90 16.74 9.74 -4.60
CA ARG A 90 16.24 10.86 -5.40
C ARG A 90 16.24 12.17 -4.59
N GLY A 91 15.76 12.14 -3.34
CA GLY A 91 15.76 13.31 -2.45
C GLY A 91 17.16 13.78 -2.03
N VAL A 92 18.14 12.85 -2.01
CA VAL A 92 19.55 13.21 -1.78
C VAL A 92 20.16 13.86 -3.02
N ALA A 93 19.87 13.34 -4.21
CA ALA A 93 20.39 13.85 -5.48
C ALA A 93 19.80 15.21 -5.87
N GLN A 94 18.58 15.51 -5.44
CA GLN A 94 17.83 16.74 -5.74
C GLN A 94 17.39 17.42 -4.45
N PRO A 95 18.12 18.43 -3.94
CA PRO A 95 17.84 19.07 -2.65
C PRO A 95 16.44 19.65 -2.50
N GLU A 96 15.83 20.09 -3.60
CA GLU A 96 14.45 20.60 -3.66
C GLU A 96 13.39 19.54 -3.38
N LEU A 97 13.74 18.26 -3.53
CA LEU A 97 12.89 17.10 -3.25
C LEU A 97 13.18 16.44 -1.89
N ARG A 98 14.07 17.06 -1.09
CA ARG A 98 14.45 16.52 0.22
C ARG A 98 13.22 16.37 1.12
N GLY A 99 13.06 15.20 1.72
CA GLY A 99 11.94 14.89 2.60
C GLY A 99 10.64 14.51 1.86
N MET A 100 10.71 14.29 0.55
CA MET A 100 9.59 13.68 -0.15
C MET A 100 9.36 12.25 0.34
N GLY A 101 8.12 11.82 0.33
CA GLY A 101 7.73 10.48 0.72
C GLY A 101 6.37 10.12 0.16
N THR A 102 5.97 8.89 0.38
CA THR A 102 4.65 8.40 -0.01
C THR A 102 4.20 7.28 0.92
N THR A 103 2.92 7.27 1.26
CA THR A 103 2.30 6.05 1.76
C THR A 103 2.24 5.03 0.63
N VAL A 104 2.01 3.80 0.94
CA VAL A 104 1.76 2.76 -0.06
C VAL A 104 0.92 1.63 0.51
N VAL A 105 0.03 1.11 -0.31
CA VAL A 105 -0.65 -0.17 -0.11
C VAL A 105 -0.52 -1.00 -1.37
N VAL A 106 -0.19 -2.28 -1.20
CA VAL A 106 0.06 -3.22 -2.29
C VAL A 106 -0.73 -4.49 -2.06
N VAL A 107 -1.34 -4.99 -3.11
CA VAL A 107 -1.93 -6.34 -3.17
C VAL A 107 -1.27 -7.11 -4.30
N ARG A 108 -0.82 -8.33 -4.01
CA ARG A 108 -0.29 -9.29 -4.98
C ARG A 108 -1.05 -10.59 -4.89
N GLU A 109 -1.66 -11.01 -5.99
CA GLU A 109 -2.36 -12.29 -6.11
C GLU A 109 -1.41 -13.41 -6.50
N GLN A 110 -1.54 -14.56 -5.87
CA GLN A 110 -0.77 -15.77 -6.16
C GLN A 110 -1.70 -17.00 -6.15
N GLY A 111 -2.30 -17.30 -7.28
CA GLY A 111 -3.28 -18.38 -7.38
C GLY A 111 -4.54 -18.11 -6.57
N ASN A 112 -4.81 -18.91 -5.55
CA ASN A 112 -5.98 -18.73 -4.68
C ASN A 112 -5.67 -17.92 -3.40
N GLU A 113 -4.49 -17.35 -3.29
CA GLU A 113 -4.06 -16.54 -2.17
C GLU A 113 -3.69 -15.13 -2.63
N TYR A 114 -3.67 -14.21 -1.71
CA TYR A 114 -3.15 -12.87 -1.94
C TYR A 114 -2.30 -12.42 -0.76
N GLU A 115 -1.31 -11.62 -1.06
CA GLU A 115 -0.46 -10.93 -0.11
C GLU A 115 -0.81 -9.46 -0.12
N ILE A 116 -0.81 -8.85 1.06
CA ILE A 116 -0.93 -7.41 1.20
C ILE A 116 0.27 -6.87 1.97
N ALA A 117 0.80 -5.74 1.53
CA ALA A 117 1.82 -5.01 2.25
C ALA A 117 1.51 -3.51 2.22
N TRP A 118 1.95 -2.79 3.26
CA TRP A 118 1.70 -1.35 3.36
C TRP A 118 2.75 -0.64 4.19
N SER A 119 2.88 0.66 3.95
CA SER A 119 3.57 1.60 4.82
C SER A 119 2.85 2.95 4.77
N GLY A 120 2.48 3.49 5.93
CA GLY A 120 1.68 4.72 6.04
C GLY A 120 0.26 4.47 6.55
N ASP A 121 -0.64 5.36 6.22
CA ASP A 121 -2.05 5.38 6.63
C ASP A 121 -3.06 5.22 5.47
N SER A 122 -2.57 4.95 4.26
CA SER A 122 -3.40 4.37 3.21
C SER A 122 -3.87 2.99 3.62
N ARG A 123 -5.06 2.60 3.21
CA ARG A 123 -5.73 1.44 3.80
C ARG A 123 -6.15 0.40 2.78
N ILE A 124 -6.18 -0.85 3.24
CA ILE A 124 -6.76 -2.00 2.53
C ILE A 124 -7.91 -2.54 3.33
N TYR A 125 -9.07 -2.63 2.69
CA TYR A 125 -10.26 -3.24 3.26
C TYR A 125 -10.62 -4.50 2.47
N ARG A 126 -11.14 -5.51 3.18
CA ARG A 126 -11.76 -6.68 2.56
C ARG A 126 -13.25 -6.68 2.85
N TRP A 127 -14.04 -6.80 1.77
CA TRP A 127 -15.45 -7.12 1.86
C TRP A 127 -15.64 -8.62 1.67
N ARG A 128 -16.21 -9.29 2.65
CA ARG A 128 -16.50 -10.73 2.63
C ARG A 128 -17.81 -10.99 3.35
N LYS A 129 -18.77 -11.69 2.71
CA LYS A 129 -20.05 -12.09 3.31
C LYS A 129 -20.79 -10.95 4.02
N GLY A 130 -20.85 -9.79 3.36
CA GLY A 130 -21.56 -8.63 3.89
C GLY A 130 -20.81 -7.81 4.94
N LYS A 131 -19.55 -8.12 5.22
CA LYS A 131 -18.72 -7.40 6.20
C LYS A 131 -17.52 -6.75 5.55
N LEU A 132 -17.35 -5.45 5.79
CA LEU A 132 -16.15 -4.70 5.44
C LEU A 132 -15.20 -4.70 6.64
N VAL A 133 -13.96 -5.17 6.43
CA VAL A 133 -12.95 -5.27 7.49
C VAL A 133 -11.66 -4.65 6.98
N GLN A 134 -11.11 -3.70 7.71
CA GLN A 134 -9.77 -3.15 7.46
C GLN A 134 -8.73 -4.25 7.69
N ARG A 135 -7.83 -4.43 6.73
CA ARG A 135 -6.77 -5.43 6.75
C ARG A 135 -5.40 -4.83 7.02
N SER A 136 -5.16 -3.60 6.61
CA SER A 136 -3.97 -2.84 6.99
C SER A 136 -4.16 -2.18 8.35
N GLU A 137 -3.07 -1.83 8.98
CA GLU A 137 -3.06 -1.04 10.20
C GLU A 137 -2.23 0.22 9.98
N ASP A 138 -2.81 1.39 10.30
CA ASP A 138 -2.19 2.67 10.01
C ASP A 138 -0.84 2.82 10.75
N HIS A 139 0.21 3.20 10.05
CA HIS A 139 1.47 3.60 10.66
C HIS A 139 1.37 5.09 11.03
N SER A 140 0.70 5.37 12.15
CA SER A 140 0.49 6.71 12.69
C SER A 140 0.86 6.80 14.17
N ILE A 141 1.14 8.03 14.63
CA ILE A 141 1.44 8.27 16.06
C ILE A 141 0.28 7.83 16.92
N VAL A 142 -0.95 8.11 16.50
CA VAL A 142 -2.16 7.78 17.26
C VAL A 142 -2.35 6.26 17.36
N GLN A 143 -2.07 5.52 16.28
CA GLN A 143 -2.16 4.07 16.30
C GLN A 143 -1.11 3.43 17.23
N ARG A 144 0.11 3.97 17.28
CA ARG A 144 1.13 3.54 18.24
C ARG A 144 0.70 3.81 19.70
N MET A 145 0.06 4.96 19.96
CA MET A 145 -0.48 5.28 21.28
C MET A 145 -1.65 4.37 21.69
N LEU A 146 -2.53 4.02 20.75
CA LEU A 146 -3.59 3.03 20.96
C LEU A 146 -3.02 1.66 21.35
N LYS A 147 -2.05 1.16 20.60
CA LYS A 147 -1.39 -0.13 20.88
C LYS A 147 -0.69 -0.16 22.24
N SER A 148 -0.08 0.94 22.65
CA SER A 148 0.57 1.05 23.94
C SER A 148 -0.39 1.30 25.11
N GLY A 149 -1.70 1.43 24.86
CA GLY A 149 -2.71 1.71 25.86
C GLY A 149 -2.69 3.14 26.40
N LEU A 150 -1.94 4.04 25.75
CA LEU A 150 -1.87 5.48 26.14
C LEU A 150 -3.12 6.24 25.72
N LEU A 151 -3.86 5.75 24.75
CA LEU A 151 -5.12 6.33 24.29
C LEU A 151 -6.20 5.26 24.22
N SER A 152 -7.45 5.66 24.48
CA SER A 152 -8.63 4.88 24.09
C SER A 152 -9.02 5.17 22.65
N GLU A 153 -9.82 4.30 22.02
CA GLU A 153 -10.35 4.52 20.66
C GLU A 153 -11.13 5.85 20.54
N GLN A 154 -11.83 6.25 21.59
CA GLN A 154 -12.57 7.50 21.59
C GLN A 154 -11.67 8.73 21.62
N GLN A 155 -10.57 8.69 22.39
CA GLN A 155 -9.56 9.76 22.44
C GLN A 155 -8.77 9.84 21.12
N ALA A 156 -8.50 8.72 20.49
CA ALA A 156 -7.80 8.65 19.21
C ALA A 156 -8.51 9.42 18.09
N LYS A 157 -9.85 9.33 18.02
CA LYS A 157 -10.66 9.98 16.99
C LYS A 157 -10.62 11.53 17.02
N THR A 158 -10.27 12.11 18.14
CA THR A 158 -10.21 13.58 18.34
C THR A 158 -8.79 14.07 18.64
N HIS A 159 -7.80 13.19 18.51
CA HIS A 159 -6.43 13.53 18.86
C HIS A 159 -5.84 14.55 17.85
N PRO A 160 -5.11 15.60 18.29
CA PRO A 160 -4.52 16.61 17.40
C PRO A 160 -3.57 16.02 16.33
N HIS A 161 -2.93 14.90 16.64
CA HIS A 161 -1.97 14.22 15.75
C HIS A 161 -2.57 13.02 15.02
N GLN A 162 -3.89 12.95 14.83
CA GLN A 162 -4.56 11.82 14.16
C GLN A 162 -4.07 11.59 12.73
N HIS A 163 -3.59 12.63 12.04
CA HIS A 163 -3.07 12.55 10.67
C HIS A 163 -1.53 12.53 10.60
N VAL A 164 -0.84 12.33 11.75
CA VAL A 164 0.62 12.29 11.75
C VAL A 164 1.11 10.88 11.51
N ILE A 165 1.65 10.67 10.31
CA ILE A 165 2.22 9.39 9.88
C ILE A 165 3.53 9.14 10.61
N SER A 166 3.74 7.91 11.07
CA SER A 166 4.96 7.49 11.77
C SER A 166 5.96 6.78 10.87
N SER A 167 5.53 6.27 9.73
CA SER A 167 6.36 5.60 8.73
C SER A 167 5.75 5.73 7.34
N CYS A 168 6.59 5.97 6.33
CA CYS A 168 6.24 5.96 4.91
C CYS A 168 7.48 5.70 4.06
N LEU A 169 7.32 5.37 2.78
CA LEU A 169 8.44 5.26 1.85
C LEU A 169 9.09 6.65 1.67
N GLY A 170 10.42 6.70 1.65
CA GLY A 170 11.18 7.95 1.55
C GLY A 170 11.44 8.65 2.89
N SER A 171 10.75 8.27 3.97
CA SER A 171 11.03 8.79 5.32
C SER A 171 12.39 8.33 5.82
N THR A 172 13.15 9.27 6.39
CA THR A 172 14.44 8.99 7.05
C THR A 172 14.33 9.04 8.57
N SER A 173 13.19 8.59 9.11
CA SER A 173 12.98 8.57 10.57
C SER A 173 14.00 7.67 11.28
N ALA A 174 14.32 8.00 12.53
CA ALA A 174 15.25 7.22 13.34
C ALA A 174 14.78 5.77 13.57
N ASP A 175 13.46 5.55 13.56
CA ASP A 175 12.84 4.23 13.75
C ASP A 175 12.92 3.34 12.49
N GLY A 176 13.38 3.90 11.36
CA GLY A 176 13.45 3.20 10.09
C GLY A 176 12.10 3.05 9.37
N LEU A 177 12.10 2.26 8.30
CA LEU A 177 10.90 1.94 7.53
C LEU A 177 10.12 0.80 8.18
N GLU A 178 8.87 1.05 8.56
CA GLU A 178 7.92 0.04 9.01
C GLU A 178 7.10 -0.44 7.82
N ILE A 179 7.04 -1.76 7.61
CA ILE A 179 6.23 -2.41 6.59
C ILE A 179 5.28 -3.38 7.30
N GLY A 180 3.99 -3.17 7.10
CA GLY A 180 2.99 -4.15 7.48
C GLY A 180 2.83 -5.21 6.39
N TYR A 181 2.56 -6.46 6.77
CA TYR A 181 2.39 -7.57 5.85
C TYR A 181 1.34 -8.54 6.37
N GLN A 182 0.50 -9.04 5.48
CA GLN A 182 -0.42 -10.14 5.74
C GLN A 182 -0.59 -10.99 4.48
N ARG A 183 -0.96 -12.26 4.67
CA ARG A 183 -1.37 -13.18 3.61
C ARG A 183 -2.73 -13.76 3.96
N ASP A 184 -3.58 -13.93 2.95
CA ASP A 184 -4.91 -14.52 3.12
C ASP A 184 -5.30 -15.25 1.82
N SER A 185 -6.37 -16.00 1.84
CA SER A 185 -6.90 -16.70 0.67
C SER A 185 -8.19 -16.02 0.19
N TRP A 186 -8.41 -16.09 -1.13
CA TRP A 186 -9.67 -15.68 -1.74
C TRP A 186 -10.81 -16.62 -1.34
N GLU A 187 -11.95 -16.04 -1.02
CA GLU A 187 -13.23 -16.71 -1.01
C GLU A 187 -14.09 -16.16 -2.14
N LYS A 188 -15.10 -16.94 -2.54
CA LYS A 188 -16.04 -16.48 -3.56
C LYS A 188 -16.73 -15.19 -3.14
N ASP A 189 -16.81 -14.25 -4.07
CA ASP A 189 -17.44 -12.92 -3.90
C ASP A 189 -16.67 -12.00 -2.91
N ASP A 190 -15.37 -12.23 -2.70
CA ASP A 190 -14.50 -11.29 -2.02
C ASP A 190 -14.23 -10.06 -2.87
N TRP A 191 -14.11 -8.92 -2.20
CA TRP A 191 -13.60 -7.68 -2.77
C TRP A 191 -12.52 -7.11 -1.89
N LEU A 192 -11.49 -6.55 -2.51
CA LEU A 192 -10.50 -5.71 -1.84
C LEU A 192 -10.67 -4.28 -2.31
N LEU A 193 -10.63 -3.34 -1.36
CA LEU A 193 -10.62 -1.91 -1.61
C LEU A 193 -9.30 -1.35 -1.08
N LEU A 194 -8.53 -0.73 -1.97
CA LEU A 194 -7.31 0.00 -1.65
C LEU A 194 -7.64 1.49 -1.78
N CYS A 195 -7.29 2.28 -0.78
CA CYS A 195 -7.57 3.71 -0.81
C CYS A 195 -6.51 4.54 -0.05
N SER A 196 -6.32 5.78 -0.50
CA SER A 196 -5.66 6.83 0.28
C SER A 196 -6.59 7.38 1.37
N ASP A 197 -6.13 8.35 2.15
CA ASP A 197 -6.89 8.98 3.25
C ASP A 197 -8.03 9.90 2.77
N GLY A 198 -8.14 10.12 1.46
CA GLY A 198 -9.17 10.96 0.84
C GLY A 198 -10.55 10.29 0.67
N LEU A 199 -10.71 9.00 1.06
CA LEU A 199 -11.94 8.23 0.90
C LEU A 199 -12.74 8.15 2.21
#